data_533c5db97a22ae77d81a7be5ecf67da6
#
_entry.id   533c5db97a22ae77d81a7be5ecf67da6
#
_cell.length_a   1.000
_cell.length_b   1.000
_cell.length_c   1.000
_cell.angle_alpha   90.00
_cell.angle_beta   90.00
_cell.angle_gamma   90.00
#
_symmetry.space_group_name_H-M   'P 1'
#
loop_
_entity.id
_entity.type
_entity.pdbx_description
1 polymer ?
#
loop_
_entity_poly.entity_id
_entity_poly.type
_entity_poly.pdbx_seq_one_letter_code
_entity_poly.pdbx_strand_id
1 'polypeptide(L)'
;MKEFLEFLIKGICEKPKEVEVTEIKDEGVFIYEVKVADEDMGVVIGKNGKTIRSLRNLAKAKAIKDDVRIQIMLEESPEYQNEKTENEKDSEIEE
;
A
#
# COMPACT_ATOMS: atom_id res chain seq x y z
N MET A 1 -1.09 10.86 8.28
CA MET A 1 -0.86 9.53 7.68
C MET A 1 -0.91 9.54 6.16
N LYS A 2 -1.89 10.22 5.59
CA LYS A 2 -1.99 10.28 4.13
C LYS A 2 -0.74 10.84 3.49
N GLU A 3 -0.23 11.94 4.02
CA GLU A 3 0.98 12.56 3.49
C GLU A 3 2.19 11.65 3.65
N PHE A 4 2.26 10.92 4.74
CA PHE A 4 3.34 9.98 4.97
C PHE A 4 3.35 8.88 3.90
N LEU A 5 2.17 8.33 3.60
CA LEU A 5 2.05 7.32 2.56
C LEU A 5 2.37 7.88 1.18
N GLU A 6 1.87 9.08 0.89
CA GLU A 6 2.19 9.72 -0.38
C GLU A 6 3.68 9.91 -0.54
N PHE A 7 4.34 10.36 0.49
CA PHE A 7 5.77 10.58 0.44
C PHE A 7 6.53 9.29 0.13
N LEU A 8 6.19 8.23 0.84
CA LEU A 8 6.87 6.96 0.65
C LEU A 8 6.63 6.40 -0.74
N ILE A 9 5.38 6.41 -1.19
CA ILE A 9 5.02 5.80 -2.46
C ILE A 9 5.56 6.60 -3.62
N LYS A 10 5.44 7.93 -3.56
CA LYS A 10 5.98 8.78 -4.61
C LYS A 10 7.49 8.66 -4.71
N GLY A 11 8.13 8.34 -3.59
CA GLY A 11 9.58 8.19 -3.57
C GLY A 11 10.10 7.00 -4.34
N ILE A 12 9.26 6.00 -4.59
CA ILE A 12 9.68 4.80 -5.30
C ILE A 12 9.07 4.69 -6.70
N CYS A 13 8.12 5.56 -7.03
CA CYS A 13 7.44 5.52 -8.33
C CYS A 13 8.16 6.36 -9.35
N GLU A 14 8.11 5.93 -10.62
CA GLU A 14 8.64 6.72 -11.72
C GLU A 14 7.66 7.79 -12.14
N LYS A 15 6.38 7.59 -11.88
CA LYS A 15 5.34 8.56 -12.21
C LYS A 15 4.65 9.05 -10.95
N PRO A 16 5.36 9.82 -10.13
CA PRO A 16 4.79 10.24 -8.84
C PRO A 16 3.55 11.12 -9.00
N LYS A 17 3.38 11.77 -10.14
CA LYS A 17 2.21 12.61 -10.36
C LYS A 17 0.93 11.80 -10.49
N GLU A 18 1.04 10.51 -10.77
CA GLU A 18 -0.13 9.64 -10.88
C GLU A 18 -0.44 8.91 -9.58
N VAL A 19 0.34 9.15 -8.55
CA VAL A 19 0.08 8.54 -7.24
C VAL A 19 -1.06 9.29 -6.57
N GLU A 20 -2.09 8.53 -6.15
CA GLU A 20 -3.23 9.10 -5.42
C GLU A 20 -3.46 8.27 -4.19
N VAL A 21 -3.62 8.94 -3.07
CA VAL A 21 -3.96 8.27 -1.82
C VAL A 21 -5.26 8.89 -1.32
N THR A 22 -6.27 8.06 -1.15
CA THR A 22 -7.58 8.51 -0.68
C THR A 22 -7.80 7.99 0.72
N GLU A 23 -8.22 8.87 1.62
CA GLU A 23 -8.46 8.50 3.01
C GLU A 23 -9.96 8.39 3.24
N ILE A 24 -10.38 7.27 3.79
CA ILE A 24 -11.77 7.00 4.14
C ILE A 24 -11.80 6.57 5.61
N LYS A 25 -12.69 7.20 6.38
CA LYS A 25 -12.86 6.80 7.78
C LYS A 25 -14.11 5.98 7.92
N ASP A 26 -13.99 4.78 8.48
CA ASP A 26 -15.11 3.87 8.63
C ASP A 26 -15.02 3.18 9.98
N GLU A 27 -15.98 3.49 10.87
CA GLU A 27 -16.09 2.86 12.19
C GLU A 27 -14.76 2.88 12.97
N GLY A 28 -14.12 4.03 12.95
CA GLY A 28 -12.88 4.19 13.73
C GLY A 28 -11.62 3.69 13.04
N VAL A 29 -11.75 3.18 11.83
CA VAL A 29 -10.61 2.72 11.05
C VAL A 29 -10.40 3.67 9.88
N PHE A 30 -9.16 4.11 9.68
CA PHE A 30 -8.80 4.91 8.52
C PHE A 30 -8.35 3.97 7.39
N ILE A 31 -9.07 4.02 6.29
CA ILE A 31 -8.76 3.20 5.12
C ILE A 31 -8.09 4.09 4.10
N TYR A 32 -6.92 3.69 3.65
CA TYR A 32 -6.16 4.44 2.64
C TYR A 32 -6.13 3.63 1.37
N GLU A 33 -6.76 4.18 0.33
CA GLU A 33 -6.74 3.56 -0.98
C GLU A 33 -5.64 4.20 -1.80
N VAL A 34 -4.71 3.38 -2.26
CA VAL A 34 -3.55 3.84 -3.00
C VAL A 34 -3.71 3.48 -4.46
N LYS A 35 -3.52 4.47 -5.34
CA LYS A 35 -3.58 4.26 -6.77
C LYS A 35 -2.28 4.79 -7.38
N VAL A 36 -1.68 4.00 -8.25
CA VAL A 36 -0.46 4.40 -8.95
C VAL A 36 -0.58 4.05 -10.42
N ALA A 37 0.35 4.56 -11.22
CA ALA A 37 0.40 4.21 -12.64
C ALA A 37 0.63 2.71 -12.79
N ASP A 38 0.07 2.11 -13.85
CA ASP A 38 0.25 0.68 -14.08
C ASP A 38 1.73 0.31 -14.15
N GLU A 39 2.54 1.17 -14.73
CA GLU A 39 3.99 0.92 -14.83
C GLU A 39 4.67 0.85 -13.48
N ASP A 40 4.11 1.51 -12.48
CA ASP A 40 4.70 1.55 -11.15
C ASP A 40 4.15 0.48 -10.22
N MET A 41 3.13 -0.23 -10.66
CA MET A 41 2.48 -1.22 -9.81
C MET A 41 3.46 -2.29 -9.33
N GLY A 42 4.32 -2.77 -10.23
CA GLY A 42 5.28 -3.79 -9.87
C GLY A 42 6.27 -3.33 -8.81
N VAL A 43 6.67 -2.06 -8.88
CA VAL A 43 7.59 -1.51 -7.88
C VAL A 43 6.90 -1.37 -6.53
N VAL A 44 5.65 -0.92 -6.54
CA VAL A 44 4.91 -0.72 -5.30
C VAL A 44 4.62 -2.04 -4.60
N ILE A 45 4.27 -3.06 -5.37
CA ILE A 45 4.04 -4.38 -4.80
C ILE A 45 5.36 -5.01 -4.40
N GLY A 46 6.34 -4.96 -5.29
CA GLY A 46 7.64 -5.56 -5.06
C GLY A 46 7.61 -7.05 -5.28
N LYS A 47 8.80 -7.63 -5.29
CA LYS A 47 8.93 -9.08 -5.49
C LYS A 47 8.29 -9.82 -4.33
N ASN A 48 7.36 -10.71 -4.65
CA ASN A 48 6.64 -11.50 -3.65
C ASN A 48 5.92 -10.62 -2.63
N GLY A 49 5.55 -9.41 -3.04
CA GLY A 49 4.81 -8.51 -2.17
C GLY A 49 5.64 -7.85 -1.09
N LYS A 50 6.96 -7.89 -1.20
CA LYS A 50 7.81 -7.38 -0.13
C LYS A 50 7.70 -5.88 0.07
N THR A 51 7.61 -5.12 -1.03
CA THR A 51 7.55 -3.67 -0.90
C THR A 51 6.25 -3.23 -0.26
N ILE A 52 5.13 -3.75 -0.73
CA ILE A 52 3.84 -3.35 -0.15
C ILE A 52 3.72 -3.79 1.30
N ARG A 53 4.28 -4.94 1.63
CA ARG A 53 4.28 -5.41 3.01
C ARG A 53 5.11 -4.48 3.89
N SER A 54 6.25 -4.02 3.38
CA SER A 54 7.10 -3.09 4.12
C SER A 54 6.38 -1.76 4.32
N LEU A 55 5.68 -1.29 3.29
CA LEU A 55 4.91 -0.06 3.41
C LEU A 55 3.83 -0.19 4.48
N ARG A 56 3.15 -1.33 4.49
CA ARG A 56 2.13 -1.58 5.51
C ARG A 56 2.74 -1.63 6.90
N ASN A 57 3.90 -2.22 7.03
CA ASN A 57 4.56 -2.31 8.34
C ASN A 57 4.97 -0.93 8.84
N LEU A 58 5.51 -0.08 7.97
CA LEU A 58 5.87 1.28 8.36
C LEU A 58 4.63 2.09 8.73
N ALA A 59 3.59 1.96 7.94
CA ALA A 59 2.35 2.67 8.23
C ALA A 59 1.74 2.20 9.54
N LYS A 60 1.82 0.90 9.80
CA LYS A 60 1.31 0.35 11.04
C LYS A 60 2.08 0.90 12.24
N ALA A 61 3.39 1.00 12.11
CA ALA A 61 4.20 1.56 13.20
C ALA A 61 3.80 3.00 13.49
N LYS A 62 3.56 3.78 12.44
CA LYS A 62 3.11 5.16 12.64
C LYS A 62 1.72 5.20 13.25
N ALA A 63 0.84 4.30 12.84
CA ALA A 63 -0.50 4.24 13.38
C ALA A 63 -0.48 3.93 14.88
N ILE A 64 0.40 3.04 15.30
CA ILE A 64 0.54 2.74 16.71
C ILE A 64 1.00 3.96 17.49
N LYS A 65 1.96 4.68 16.93
CA LYS A 65 2.45 5.91 17.55
C LYS A 65 1.33 6.95 17.68
N ASP A 66 0.49 7.05 16.65
CA ASP A 66 -0.59 8.04 16.63
C ASP A 66 -1.86 7.52 17.30
N ASP A 67 -1.86 6.29 17.78
CA ASP A 67 -3.00 5.67 18.46
C ASP A 67 -4.24 5.63 17.58
N VAL A 68 -4.05 5.19 16.32
CA VAL A 68 -5.15 5.03 15.38
C VAL A 68 -5.07 3.67 14.70
N ARG A 69 -6.18 3.25 14.11
CA ARG A 69 -6.23 2.02 13.35
C ARG A 69 -6.28 2.36 11.86
N ILE A 70 -5.51 1.65 11.08
CA ILE A 70 -5.46 1.91 9.65
C ILE A 70 -5.53 0.62 8.84
N GLN A 71 -5.92 0.79 7.58
CA GLN A 71 -5.90 -0.29 6.61
C GLN A 71 -5.46 0.31 5.29
N ILE A 72 -4.59 -0.37 4.58
CA ILE A 72 -4.08 0.12 3.31
C ILE A 72 -4.55 -0.82 2.22
N MET A 73 -5.18 -0.25 1.20
CA MET A 73 -5.68 -0.99 0.05
C MET A 73 -5.01 -0.44 -1.20
N LEU A 74 -4.50 -1.34 -2.01
CA LEU A 74 -3.84 -0.95 -3.26
C LEU A 74 -4.80 -1.25 -4.41
N GLU A 75 -5.14 -0.22 -5.19
CA GLU A 75 -5.96 -0.42 -6.38
C GLU A 75 -5.10 -1.02 -7.47
N GLU A 76 -5.52 -2.12 -8.02
CA GLU A 76 -4.75 -2.86 -9.00
C GLU A 76 -5.56 -3.14 -10.24
N SER A 77 -4.87 -3.24 -11.38
CA SER A 77 -5.51 -3.68 -12.60
C SER A 77 -5.88 -5.16 -12.47
N PRO A 78 -6.82 -5.65 -13.30
CA PRO A 78 -7.20 -7.07 -13.24
C PRO A 78 -6.02 -8.01 -13.40
N GLU A 79 -5.02 -7.64 -14.18
CA GLU A 79 -3.84 -8.47 -14.36
C GLU A 79 -3.10 -8.69 -13.05
N TYR A 80 -2.97 -7.64 -12.26
CA TYR A 80 -2.23 -7.71 -11.01
C TYR A 80 -3.02 -8.35 -9.89
N GLN A 81 -4.32 -8.45 -10.02
CA GLN A 81 -5.13 -9.05 -8.98
C GLN A 81 -4.77 -10.51 -8.76
N ASN A 82 -4.48 -11.23 -9.84
CA ASN A 82 -4.05 -12.63 -9.73
C ASN A 82 -2.70 -12.72 -9.04
N GLU A 83 -1.78 -11.86 -9.43
CA GLU A 83 -0.47 -11.84 -8.80
C GLU A 83 -0.55 -11.45 -7.34
N LYS A 84 -1.46 -10.53 -7.03
CA LYS A 84 -1.66 -10.12 -5.66
C LYS A 84 -2.08 -11.29 -4.79
N THR A 85 -2.95 -12.15 -5.29
CA THR A 85 -3.41 -13.31 -4.54
C THR A 85 -2.24 -14.21 -4.18
N GLU A 86 -1.36 -14.45 -5.13
CA GLU A 86 -0.18 -15.27 -4.88
C GLU A 86 0.75 -14.59 -3.89
N ASN A 87 0.94 -13.29 -4.05
CA ASN A 87 1.83 -12.53 -3.16
C ASN A 87 1.30 -12.52 -1.75
N GLU A 88 -0.01 -12.44 -1.58
CA GLU A 88 -0.60 -12.47 -0.25
C GLU A 88 -0.34 -13.80 0.44
N LYS A 89 -0.43 -14.90 -0.31
CA LYS A 89 -0.13 -16.20 0.26
C LYS A 89 1.31 -16.28 0.69
N ASP A 90 2.22 -15.78 -0.13
CA ASP A 90 3.64 -15.77 0.21
C ASP A 90 3.88 -14.95 1.47
N SER A 91 3.21 -13.81 1.58
CA SER A 91 3.37 -12.96 2.74
C SER A 91 2.89 -13.64 4.02
N GLU A 92 1.79 -14.35 3.93
CA GLU A 92 1.28 -15.09 5.08
C GLU A 92 2.23 -16.18 5.52
N ILE A 93 2.80 -16.89 4.54
CA ILE A 93 3.74 -17.96 4.85
C ILE A 93 4.98 -17.43 5.54
N GLU A 94 5.46 -16.28 5.11
CA GLU A 94 6.67 -15.70 5.68
C GLU A 94 6.49 -15.19 7.09
N GLU A 95 5.27 -14.88 7.46
CA GLU A 95 5.02 -14.39 8.79
C GLU A 95 4.86 -15.54 9.79
#